data_4ea1614b6508e75807189b9391249efa
#
_entry.id   4ea1614b6508e75807189b9391249efa
#
_cell.length_a   1.000
_cell.length_b   1.000
_cell.length_c   1.000
_cell.angle_alpha   90.00
_cell.angle_beta   90.00
_cell.angle_gamma   90.00
#
_symmetry.space_group_name_H-M   'P 1'
#
loop_
_entity.id
_entity.type
_entity.pdbx_description
1 polymer ?
#
loop_
_entity_poly.entity_id
_entity_poly.type
_entity_poly.pdbx_seq_one_letter_code
_entity_poly.pdbx_strand_id
1 'polypeptide(L)'
;LGGKPGGLVDIQGNAFEQVYGYRLVDLELQIIPDNEVADPACDQSDSSSKWRAIKPGATADAYTLVAPGTEGTLHWTWANDKITLDTVEPTLDNQYRGTSFKDYAVNATNVQAVPSILYELGIMPLPGDTTQGYGYYYFGASVRVPRRGGYYDNTSGAGLGSLYCYYPRANVSAGYGPRPRSRR
;
A
#
# COMPACT_ATOMS: atom_id res chain seq x y z
N LEU A 1 -12.69 -15.44 -18.74
CA LEU A 1 -13.79 -15.17 -17.81
C LEU A 1 -14.81 -14.30 -18.52
N GLY A 2 -15.77 -14.95 -19.21
CA GLY A 2 -16.87 -14.26 -19.89
C GLY A 2 -17.77 -13.58 -18.87
N GLY A 3 -17.61 -12.25 -18.72
CA GLY A 3 -18.48 -11.46 -17.88
C GLY A 3 -19.92 -11.53 -18.36
N LYS A 4 -20.84 -11.93 -17.49
CA LYS A 4 -22.26 -11.75 -17.75
C LYS A 4 -22.61 -10.26 -17.69
N PRO A 5 -23.61 -9.77 -18.45
CA PRO A 5 -24.08 -8.40 -18.30
C PRO A 5 -24.36 -8.07 -16.83
N GLY A 6 -23.70 -7.02 -16.30
CA GLY A 6 -23.79 -6.64 -14.89
C GLY A 6 -22.79 -7.30 -13.96
N GLY A 7 -21.91 -8.18 -14.44
CA GLY A 7 -20.81 -8.75 -13.66
C GLY A 7 -19.59 -7.80 -13.58
N LEU A 8 -18.81 -7.92 -12.50
CA LEU A 8 -17.49 -7.30 -12.43
C LEU A 8 -16.55 -8.06 -13.36
N VAL A 9 -15.92 -7.37 -14.30
CA VAL A 9 -14.88 -7.90 -15.18
C VAL A 9 -13.55 -7.27 -14.81
N ASP A 10 -12.47 -8.00 -15.06
CA ASP A 10 -11.10 -7.51 -14.89
C ASP A 10 -10.74 -7.03 -13.46
N ILE A 11 -11.26 -7.71 -12.44
CA ILE A 11 -10.94 -7.41 -11.04
C ILE A 11 -9.47 -7.66 -10.74
N GLN A 12 -8.81 -8.50 -11.53
CA GLN A 12 -7.47 -8.99 -11.24
C GLN A 12 -6.65 -9.18 -12.52
N GLY A 13 -5.44 -8.61 -12.54
CA GLY A 13 -4.40 -8.97 -13.49
C GLY A 13 -4.51 -8.40 -14.90
N ASN A 14 -5.43 -7.47 -15.17
CA ASN A 14 -5.53 -6.83 -16.49
C ASN A 14 -4.75 -5.52 -16.56
N ALA A 15 -4.94 -4.63 -15.60
CA ALA A 15 -4.23 -3.36 -15.47
C ALA A 15 -4.01 -3.00 -14.01
N PHE A 16 -2.89 -2.37 -13.72
CA PHE A 16 -2.65 -1.78 -12.41
C PHE A 16 -3.64 -0.65 -12.13
N GLU A 17 -4.11 -0.59 -10.91
CA GLU A 17 -4.96 0.48 -10.41
C GLU A 17 -4.23 1.27 -9.35
N GLN A 18 -4.18 2.59 -9.52
CA GLN A 18 -3.59 3.48 -8.53
C GLN A 18 -4.49 3.58 -7.31
N VAL A 19 -3.89 3.42 -6.12
CA VAL A 19 -4.59 3.59 -4.84
C VAL A 19 -4.56 5.06 -4.44
N TYR A 20 -5.73 5.61 -4.11
CA TYR A 20 -5.88 6.97 -3.60
C TYR A 20 -5.90 6.97 -2.06
N GLY A 21 -5.44 8.08 -1.46
CA GLY A 21 -5.43 8.25 0.00
C GLY A 21 -4.38 7.44 0.74
N TYR A 22 -3.48 6.77 0.03
CA TYR A 22 -2.32 6.10 0.59
C TYR A 22 -1.08 6.41 -0.24
N ARG A 23 0.01 6.74 0.44
CA ARG A 23 1.34 6.92 -0.19
C ARG A 23 2.45 6.45 0.73
N LEU A 24 3.63 6.31 0.17
CA LEU A 24 4.88 6.13 0.89
C LEU A 24 5.78 7.34 0.64
N VAL A 25 6.36 7.88 1.70
CA VAL A 25 7.44 8.88 1.63
C VAL A 25 8.64 8.27 2.33
N ASP A 26 9.69 7.96 1.59
CA ASP A 26 10.86 7.25 2.10
C ASP A 26 10.48 5.97 2.88
N LEU A 27 9.44 5.28 2.37
CA LEU A 27 8.81 4.09 2.94
C LEU A 27 7.98 4.31 4.22
N GLU A 28 7.87 5.54 4.75
CA GLU A 28 6.88 5.88 5.77
C GLU A 28 5.46 5.72 5.23
N LEU A 29 4.60 5.05 5.99
CA LEU A 29 3.20 4.83 5.63
C LEU A 29 2.37 6.07 5.94
N GLN A 30 1.83 6.71 4.91
CA GLN A 30 1.01 7.91 5.05
C GLN A 30 -0.36 7.72 4.40
N ILE A 31 -1.40 8.17 5.10
CA ILE A 31 -2.79 8.10 4.64
C ILE A 31 -3.48 9.46 4.73
N ILE A 32 -4.55 9.64 3.97
CA ILE A 32 -5.53 10.69 4.17
C ILE A 32 -6.73 10.05 4.88
N PRO A 33 -6.99 10.43 6.15
CA PRO A 33 -8.01 9.78 6.98
C PRO A 33 -9.44 10.16 6.59
N ASP A 34 -10.42 9.59 7.33
CA ASP A 34 -11.83 9.98 7.35
C ASP A 34 -12.54 9.89 6.00
N ASN A 35 -12.03 9.04 5.10
CA ASN A 35 -12.56 8.89 3.74
C ASN A 35 -12.62 10.20 2.93
N GLU A 36 -11.84 11.21 3.29
CA GLU A 36 -11.80 12.49 2.58
C GLU A 36 -11.45 12.33 1.10
N VAL A 37 -10.73 11.29 0.73
CA VAL A 37 -10.39 10.98 -0.67
C VAL A 37 -11.60 10.65 -1.54
N ALA A 38 -12.76 10.40 -0.96
CA ALA A 38 -14.01 10.23 -1.70
C ALA A 38 -14.51 11.54 -2.32
N ASP A 39 -14.11 12.68 -1.76
CA ASP A 39 -14.35 14.00 -2.34
C ASP A 39 -13.39 14.23 -3.52
N PRO A 40 -13.89 14.45 -4.75
CA PRO A 40 -13.05 14.77 -5.91
C PRO A 40 -12.19 16.04 -5.73
N ALA A 41 -12.58 16.94 -4.83
CA ALA A 41 -11.81 18.16 -4.51
C ALA A 41 -10.72 17.91 -3.45
N CYS A 42 -10.60 16.72 -2.91
CA CYS A 42 -9.57 16.39 -1.92
C CYS A 42 -8.18 16.56 -2.52
N ASP A 43 -7.39 17.46 -1.93
CA ASP A 43 -5.99 17.63 -2.32
C ASP A 43 -5.14 16.44 -1.86
N GLN A 44 -4.67 15.66 -2.82
CA GLN A 44 -3.77 14.52 -2.63
C GLN A 44 -2.36 14.81 -3.15
N SER A 45 -2.02 16.06 -3.44
CA SER A 45 -0.67 16.45 -3.88
C SER A 45 0.38 16.09 -2.82
N ASP A 46 1.64 16.08 -3.23
CA ASP A 46 2.74 15.75 -2.31
C ASP A 46 2.89 16.79 -1.20
N SER A 47 2.46 18.03 -1.43
CA SER A 47 2.47 19.14 -0.47
C SER A 47 1.21 19.26 0.37
N SER A 48 0.20 18.41 0.17
CA SER A 48 -1.04 18.49 0.92
C SER A 48 -0.82 18.30 2.42
N SER A 49 -1.44 19.17 3.22
CA SER A 49 -1.42 19.09 4.69
C SER A 49 -2.37 18.02 5.25
N LYS A 50 -3.10 17.30 4.39
CA LYS A 50 -4.05 16.24 4.79
C LYS A 50 -3.37 14.92 5.13
N TRP A 51 -2.15 14.69 4.64
CA TRP A 51 -1.43 13.46 4.91
C TRP A 51 -1.13 13.26 6.39
N ARG A 52 -1.32 12.05 6.88
CA ARG A 52 -0.97 11.62 8.24
C ARG A 52 -0.14 10.36 8.18
N ALA A 53 0.87 10.29 9.04
CA ALA A 53 1.63 9.07 9.29
C ALA A 53 0.96 8.26 10.41
N ILE A 54 1.11 6.95 10.37
CA ILE A 54 0.50 6.03 11.32
C ILE A 54 1.52 5.71 12.41
N LYS A 55 1.20 6.03 13.66
CA LYS A 55 2.00 5.65 14.82
C LYS A 55 1.28 4.51 15.56
N PRO A 56 1.90 3.31 15.68
CA PRO A 56 1.27 2.18 16.32
C PRO A 56 1.13 2.40 17.83
N GLY A 57 0.16 1.73 18.44
CA GLY A 57 -0.05 1.69 19.88
C GLY A 57 0.11 0.28 20.45
N ALA A 58 -0.29 0.10 21.70
CA ALA A 58 -0.20 -1.18 22.39
C ALA A 58 -1.22 -2.22 21.89
N THR A 59 -2.30 -1.78 21.27
CA THR A 59 -3.33 -2.64 20.65
C THR A 59 -3.60 -2.20 19.22
N ALA A 60 -4.25 -3.05 18.43
CA ALA A 60 -4.54 -2.78 17.02
C ALA A 60 -5.36 -1.49 16.80
N ASP A 61 -6.23 -1.13 17.74
CA ASP A 61 -7.10 0.04 17.65
C ASP A 61 -6.54 1.26 18.39
N ALA A 62 -5.40 1.12 19.08
CA ALA A 62 -4.78 2.20 19.85
C ALA A 62 -3.77 3.03 19.02
N TYR A 63 -3.73 2.87 17.69
CA TYR A 63 -2.87 3.69 16.84
C TYR A 63 -3.31 5.15 16.82
N THR A 64 -2.38 6.04 16.48
CA THR A 64 -2.66 7.46 16.29
C THR A 64 -2.19 7.94 14.93
N LEU A 65 -2.89 8.94 14.40
CA LEU A 65 -2.54 9.60 13.16
C LEU A 65 -1.82 10.91 13.48
N VAL A 66 -0.56 11.00 13.09
CA VAL A 66 0.34 12.11 13.43
C VAL A 66 0.86 12.81 12.18
N ALA A 67 1.57 13.91 12.35
CA ALA A 67 2.23 14.57 11.23
C ALA A 67 3.27 13.63 10.59
N PRO A 68 3.41 13.64 9.23
CA PRO A 68 4.49 12.94 8.54
C PRO A 68 5.88 13.28 9.12
N GLY A 69 6.78 12.30 9.18
CA GLY A 69 8.12 12.46 9.74
C GLY A 69 8.17 12.48 11.28
N THR A 70 7.08 12.14 11.97
CA THR A 70 7.09 12.00 13.43
C THR A 70 7.82 10.72 13.81
N GLU A 71 8.70 10.79 14.82
CA GLU A 71 9.43 9.63 15.33
C GLU A 71 8.49 8.49 15.80
N GLY A 72 8.84 7.27 15.43
CA GLY A 72 8.11 6.06 15.81
C GLY A 72 6.85 5.81 14.96
N THR A 73 6.73 6.43 13.81
CA THR A 73 5.72 6.09 12.80
C THR A 73 6.10 4.81 12.04
N LEU A 74 5.13 4.22 11.37
CA LEU A 74 5.31 2.97 10.62
C LEU A 74 6.02 3.17 9.29
N HIS A 75 6.99 2.30 9.03
CA HIS A 75 7.74 2.21 7.78
C HIS A 75 7.72 0.77 7.26
N TRP A 76 7.88 0.64 5.95
CA TRP A 76 8.29 -0.62 5.37
C TRP A 76 9.80 -0.73 5.37
N THR A 77 10.32 -1.82 5.93
CA THR A 77 11.73 -2.15 5.95
C THR A 77 11.98 -3.46 5.23
N TRP A 78 13.25 -3.81 5.01
CA TRP A 78 13.65 -5.10 4.47
C TRP A 78 14.43 -5.87 5.52
N ALA A 79 13.85 -6.96 6.00
CA ALA A 79 14.48 -7.81 7.00
C ALA A 79 14.17 -9.29 6.73
N ASN A 80 15.17 -10.15 6.85
CA ASN A 80 15.04 -11.62 6.65
C ASN A 80 14.37 -11.96 5.30
N ASP A 81 14.77 -11.27 4.24
CA ASP A 81 14.24 -11.43 2.87
C ASP A 81 12.73 -11.19 2.75
N LYS A 82 12.18 -10.32 3.60
CA LYS A 82 10.77 -9.96 3.62
C LYS A 82 10.55 -8.45 3.73
N ILE A 83 9.45 -8.01 3.13
CA ILE A 83 8.86 -6.70 3.43
C ILE A 83 8.34 -6.76 4.87
N THR A 84 8.90 -5.93 5.73
CA THR A 84 8.67 -5.96 7.18
C THR A 84 8.15 -4.62 7.66
N LEU A 85 7.08 -4.64 8.44
CA LEU A 85 6.52 -3.47 9.10
C LEU A 85 7.35 -3.16 10.35
N ASP A 86 7.82 -1.93 10.48
CA ASP A 86 8.69 -1.48 11.59
C ASP A 86 8.41 -0.01 11.93
N THR A 87 8.88 0.45 13.09
CA THR A 87 8.94 1.88 13.46
C THR A 87 10.34 2.48 13.31
N VAL A 88 11.30 1.68 12.88
CA VAL A 88 12.65 2.16 12.55
C VAL A 88 12.68 2.59 11.08
N GLU A 89 13.31 3.73 10.82
CA GLU A 89 13.52 4.20 9.46
C GLU A 89 14.31 3.17 8.64
N PRO A 90 13.89 2.88 7.40
CA PRO A 90 14.56 1.91 6.55
C PRO A 90 15.90 2.44 6.03
N THR A 91 16.80 1.51 5.70
CA THR A 91 17.96 1.85 4.89
C THR A 91 17.52 2.12 3.44
N LEU A 92 17.80 3.34 2.96
CA LEU A 92 17.51 3.74 1.60
C LEU A 92 18.74 3.47 0.71
N ASP A 93 18.77 2.33 0.05
CA ASP A 93 19.90 1.84 -0.75
C ASP A 93 19.60 1.79 -2.27
N ASN A 94 18.49 2.37 -2.68
CA ASN A 94 18.02 2.43 -4.07
C ASN A 94 17.76 1.05 -4.72
N GLN A 95 17.45 0.04 -3.91
CA GLN A 95 17.13 -1.29 -4.40
C GLN A 95 15.63 -1.53 -4.54
N TYR A 96 15.28 -2.39 -5.47
CA TYR A 96 13.93 -2.92 -5.60
C TYR A 96 13.84 -4.26 -4.88
N ARG A 97 12.84 -4.42 -4.03
CA ARG A 97 12.62 -5.64 -3.26
C ARG A 97 11.15 -6.02 -3.25
N GLY A 98 10.90 -7.30 -3.17
CA GLY A 98 9.54 -7.78 -3.12
C GLY A 98 9.42 -9.13 -2.44
N THR A 99 8.22 -9.40 -1.94
CA THR A 99 7.86 -10.68 -1.34
C THR A 99 6.37 -10.96 -1.59
N SER A 100 5.97 -12.21 -1.44
CA SER A 100 4.56 -12.57 -1.50
C SER A 100 3.78 -11.80 -0.43
N PHE A 101 2.60 -11.26 -0.78
CA PHE A 101 1.79 -10.46 0.15
C PHE A 101 1.51 -11.20 1.46
N LYS A 102 1.15 -12.49 1.37
CA LYS A 102 0.91 -13.35 2.55
C LYS A 102 2.12 -13.52 3.47
N ASP A 103 3.34 -13.23 2.99
CA ASP A 103 4.60 -13.43 3.71
C ASP A 103 5.15 -12.11 4.29
N TYR A 104 4.39 -11.02 4.25
CA TYR A 104 4.78 -9.79 4.94
C TYR A 104 5.01 -10.05 6.41
N ALA A 105 6.03 -9.41 6.98
CA ALA A 105 6.44 -9.61 8.35
C ALA A 105 6.23 -8.34 9.20
N VAL A 106 6.30 -8.53 10.50
CA VAL A 106 6.24 -7.45 11.49
C VAL A 106 7.45 -7.59 12.42
N ASN A 107 8.14 -6.50 12.69
CA ASN A 107 9.13 -6.46 13.74
C ASN A 107 8.41 -6.33 15.10
N ALA A 108 8.15 -7.48 15.74
CA ALA A 108 7.41 -7.54 16.99
C ALA A 108 8.11 -6.85 18.18
N THR A 109 9.40 -6.52 18.05
CA THR A 109 10.11 -5.75 19.07
C THR A 109 9.64 -4.28 19.08
N ASN A 110 9.37 -3.73 17.90
CA ASN A 110 9.06 -2.31 17.73
C ASN A 110 7.56 -2.06 17.49
N VAL A 111 6.86 -3.04 16.92
CA VAL A 111 5.42 -2.98 16.61
C VAL A 111 4.70 -4.03 17.44
N GLN A 112 4.18 -3.65 18.61
CA GLN A 112 3.49 -4.55 19.53
C GLN A 112 2.18 -5.09 18.96
N ALA A 113 1.46 -4.26 18.22
CA ALA A 113 0.25 -4.63 17.52
C ALA A 113 0.19 -3.92 16.16
N VAL A 114 -0.17 -4.67 15.11
CA VAL A 114 -0.41 -4.09 13.78
C VAL A 114 -1.70 -3.28 13.85
N PRO A 115 -1.69 -1.98 13.49
CA PRO A 115 -2.91 -1.18 13.44
C PRO A 115 -4.01 -1.79 12.57
N SER A 116 -5.23 -1.84 13.07
CA SER A 116 -6.40 -2.40 12.37
C SER A 116 -6.62 -1.76 11.00
N ILE A 117 -6.34 -0.48 10.88
CA ILE A 117 -6.46 0.27 9.63
C ILE A 117 -5.62 -0.31 8.49
N LEU A 118 -4.48 -0.96 8.76
CA LEU A 118 -3.67 -1.58 7.71
C LEU A 118 -4.34 -2.80 7.10
N TYR A 119 -5.11 -3.54 7.90
CA TYR A 119 -5.94 -4.65 7.43
C TYR A 119 -7.15 -4.15 6.65
N GLU A 120 -7.83 -3.12 7.16
CA GLU A 120 -9.00 -2.50 6.52
C GLU A 120 -8.65 -1.91 5.15
N LEU A 121 -7.49 -1.27 5.03
CA LEU A 121 -6.98 -0.76 3.76
C LEU A 121 -6.38 -1.87 2.88
N GLY A 122 -6.27 -3.11 3.38
CA GLY A 122 -5.66 -4.22 2.69
C GLY A 122 -4.16 -4.02 2.38
N ILE A 123 -3.46 -3.24 3.18
CA ILE A 123 -2.02 -2.96 3.05
C ILE A 123 -1.20 -4.05 3.73
N MET A 124 -1.77 -4.70 4.72
CA MET A 124 -1.19 -5.80 5.48
C MET A 124 -2.11 -7.03 5.38
N PRO A 125 -1.57 -8.25 5.16
CA PRO A 125 -2.39 -9.46 5.17
C PRO A 125 -2.91 -9.76 6.57
N LEU A 126 -4.13 -10.28 6.67
CA LEU A 126 -4.64 -10.82 7.93
C LEU A 126 -3.79 -12.02 8.38
N PRO A 127 -3.67 -12.27 9.68
CA PRO A 127 -3.01 -13.48 10.18
C PRO A 127 -3.62 -14.75 9.56
N GLY A 128 -2.77 -15.56 8.93
CA GLY A 128 -3.21 -16.78 8.24
C GLY A 128 -3.80 -16.54 6.83
N ASP A 129 -3.74 -15.33 6.32
CA ASP A 129 -4.20 -15.01 4.96
C ASP A 129 -3.36 -15.76 3.92
N THR A 130 -4.03 -16.34 2.93
CA THR A 130 -3.42 -17.04 1.79
C THR A 130 -3.64 -16.29 0.48
N THR A 131 -4.09 -15.03 0.55
CA THR A 131 -4.38 -14.21 -0.63
C THR A 131 -3.17 -14.12 -1.56
N GLN A 132 -3.38 -14.48 -2.81
CA GLN A 132 -2.36 -14.42 -3.85
C GLN A 132 -2.05 -12.97 -4.19
N GLY A 133 -0.78 -12.74 -4.50
CA GLY A 133 -0.28 -11.43 -4.90
C GLY A 133 1.15 -11.22 -4.41
N TYR A 134 1.79 -10.21 -4.96
CA TYR A 134 3.18 -9.89 -4.69
C TYR A 134 3.32 -8.41 -4.34
N GLY A 135 3.98 -8.12 -3.24
CA GLY A 135 4.36 -6.76 -2.90
C GLY A 135 5.74 -6.43 -3.46
N TYR A 136 5.88 -5.27 -4.10
CA TYR A 136 7.12 -4.84 -4.70
C TYR A 136 7.39 -3.37 -4.40
N TYR A 137 8.52 -3.08 -3.78
CA TYR A 137 8.86 -1.79 -3.20
C TYR A 137 10.20 -1.28 -3.70
N TYR A 138 10.34 0.04 -3.79
CA TYR A 138 11.59 0.72 -4.04
C TYR A 138 12.13 1.31 -2.74
N PHE A 139 13.33 0.89 -2.33
CA PHE A 139 14.03 1.32 -1.12
C PHE A 139 14.94 2.49 -1.42
N GLY A 140 14.40 3.60 -1.86
CA GLY A 140 15.12 4.85 -2.12
C GLY A 140 14.30 6.07 -1.77
N ALA A 141 14.98 7.19 -1.52
CA ALA A 141 14.35 8.46 -1.18
C ALA A 141 13.33 8.87 -2.27
N SER A 142 12.04 8.86 -1.94
CA SER A 142 11.00 9.10 -2.92
C SER A 142 9.59 9.15 -2.34
N VAL A 143 8.69 9.80 -3.09
CA VAL A 143 7.25 9.66 -2.91
C VAL A 143 6.72 8.61 -3.86
N ARG A 144 6.06 7.57 -3.34
CA ARG A 144 5.47 6.47 -4.11
C ARG A 144 3.98 6.36 -3.84
N VAL A 145 3.23 6.14 -4.91
CA VAL A 145 1.78 5.90 -4.82
C VAL A 145 1.53 4.45 -5.19
N PRO A 146 0.98 3.66 -4.28
CA PRO A 146 0.76 2.25 -4.48
C PRO A 146 -0.21 1.95 -5.62
N ARG A 147 -0.02 0.79 -6.24
CA ARG A 147 -0.88 0.22 -7.28
C ARG A 147 -1.26 -1.19 -6.92
N ARG A 148 -2.48 -1.56 -7.26
CA ARG A 148 -3.05 -2.88 -6.95
C ARG A 148 -3.41 -3.67 -8.19
N GLY A 149 -3.67 -4.96 -7.97
CA GLY A 149 -4.25 -5.89 -8.95
C GLY A 149 -3.22 -6.58 -9.85
N GLY A 150 -2.09 -5.95 -10.11
CA GLY A 150 -1.15 -6.41 -11.14
C GLY A 150 -1.69 -6.15 -12.55
N TYR A 151 -0.90 -6.44 -13.58
CA TYR A 151 -1.32 -6.35 -14.97
C TYR A 151 -1.05 -7.69 -15.70
N TYR A 152 -1.51 -7.79 -16.93
CA TYR A 152 -1.59 -9.03 -17.70
C TYR A 152 -0.27 -9.85 -17.76
N ASP A 153 0.89 -9.21 -17.59
CA ASP A 153 2.21 -9.84 -17.64
C ASP A 153 2.76 -10.27 -16.27
N ASN A 154 2.05 -9.99 -15.18
CA ASN A 154 2.51 -10.31 -13.83
C ASN A 154 2.35 -11.79 -13.43
N THR A 155 1.67 -12.59 -14.24
CA THR A 155 1.45 -14.03 -13.98
C THR A 155 1.00 -14.31 -12.53
N SER A 156 1.70 -15.15 -11.77
CA SER A 156 1.41 -15.45 -10.36
C SER A 156 1.64 -14.26 -9.41
N GLY A 157 2.30 -13.20 -9.86
CA GLY A 157 2.47 -11.96 -9.09
C GLY A 157 1.23 -11.06 -9.12
N ALA A 158 0.29 -11.27 -10.05
CA ALA A 158 -0.99 -10.59 -10.04
C ALA A 158 -1.93 -11.20 -9.01
N GLY A 159 -2.81 -10.41 -8.42
CA GLY A 159 -3.79 -10.88 -7.46
C GLY A 159 -4.38 -9.77 -6.60
N LEU A 160 -5.39 -10.10 -5.82
CA LEU A 160 -6.04 -9.16 -4.89
C LEU A 160 -5.04 -8.60 -3.85
N GLY A 161 -4.05 -9.40 -3.45
CA GLY A 161 -2.97 -8.99 -2.55
C GLY A 161 -1.82 -8.26 -3.24
N SER A 162 -1.85 -8.06 -4.57
CA SER A 162 -0.76 -7.37 -5.27
C SER A 162 -0.70 -5.91 -4.87
N LEU A 163 0.47 -5.47 -4.40
CA LEU A 163 0.73 -4.11 -3.94
C LEU A 163 2.09 -3.63 -4.45
N TYR A 164 2.07 -2.82 -5.48
CA TYR A 164 3.27 -2.31 -6.13
C TYR A 164 3.55 -0.86 -5.70
N CYS A 165 4.59 -0.68 -4.89
CA CYS A 165 4.97 0.58 -4.24
C CYS A 165 6.31 1.13 -4.76
N TYR A 166 6.62 0.94 -6.04
CA TYR A 166 7.89 1.39 -6.61
C TYR A 166 7.74 2.46 -7.70
N TYR A 167 6.52 2.76 -8.12
CA TYR A 167 6.28 3.80 -9.12
C TYR A 167 5.99 5.16 -8.49
N PRO A 168 6.59 6.26 -9.01
CA PRO A 168 6.17 7.60 -8.62
C PRO A 168 4.78 7.92 -9.20
N ARG A 169 4.11 8.90 -8.61
CA ARG A 169 2.78 9.36 -9.03
C ARG A 169 2.69 9.69 -10.52
N ALA A 170 3.71 10.34 -11.07
CA ALA A 170 3.75 10.78 -12.46
C ALA A 170 4.04 9.67 -13.47
N ASN A 171 4.25 8.43 -13.01
CA ASN A 171 4.54 7.33 -13.93
C ASN A 171 3.28 6.95 -14.72
N VAL A 172 3.40 6.92 -16.05
CA VAL A 172 2.36 6.49 -16.98
C VAL A 172 2.84 5.27 -17.77
N SER A 173 1.96 4.31 -18.01
CA SER A 173 2.26 3.09 -18.74
C SER A 173 0.99 2.51 -19.35
N ALA A 174 1.13 1.75 -20.45
CA ALA A 174 0.01 1.00 -21.02
C ALA A 174 -0.57 -0.08 -20.09
N GLY A 175 0.18 -0.48 -19.05
CA GLY A 175 -0.29 -1.41 -18.03
C GLY A 175 -1.18 -0.77 -16.95
N TYR A 176 -1.55 0.52 -17.09
CA TYR A 176 -2.39 1.24 -16.14
C TYR A 176 -3.75 1.55 -16.74
N GLY A 177 -4.80 1.20 -16.03
CA GLY A 177 -6.17 1.47 -16.44
C GLY A 177 -6.97 2.18 -15.34
N PRO A 178 -7.91 3.06 -15.70
CA PRO A 178 -8.89 3.54 -14.75
C PRO A 178 -9.90 2.42 -14.48
N ARG A 179 -10.25 2.21 -13.21
CA ARG A 179 -11.44 1.43 -12.89
C ARG A 179 -12.68 2.23 -13.30
N PRO A 180 -13.57 1.73 -14.14
CA PRO A 180 -14.84 2.41 -14.37
C PRO A 180 -15.58 2.48 -13.03
N ARG A 181 -15.91 3.70 -12.58
CA ARG A 181 -16.82 3.90 -11.45
C ARG A 181 -18.18 3.32 -11.86
N SER A 182 -18.69 2.35 -11.12
CA SER A 182 -20.09 2.00 -11.24
C SER A 182 -20.91 3.23 -10.81
N ARG A 183 -21.60 3.87 -11.73
CA ARG A 183 -22.63 4.83 -11.36
C ARG A 183 -23.76 4.01 -10.72
N ARG A 184 -24.01 4.27 -9.44
CA ARG A 184 -25.29 3.90 -8.81
C ARG A 184 -26.35 4.89 -9.22
#